data_d33d49eeef3380db9494567bef04feaa
#
_entry.id   d33d49eeef3380db9494567bef04feaa
#
_cell.length_a   1.000
_cell.length_b   1.000
_cell.length_c   1.000
_cell.angle_alpha   90.00
_cell.angle_beta   90.00
_cell.angle_gamma   90.00
#
_symmetry.space_group_name_H-M   'P 1'
#
loop_
_entity.id
_entity.type
_entity.pdbx_description
1 polymer ?
#
loop_
_entity_poly.entity_id
_entity_poly.type
_entity_poly.pdbx_seq_one_letter_code
_entity_poly.pdbx_strand_id
1 'polypeptide(L)'
;MFGVICAAGRKSFAFAAAFAAFAVTYAAPSTADAAEIIVTVKKFHALDKADELSAGDFFARVRINGKAAFSPELTGQEEFAPNWKLTLPAKSGKNEVNLSLIDKDVSVDDPIDINRLPSKRDLDFTVDTRSCRIEGFAETYKCGQTITRAGEEKKKASISFTVDVAK
;
A
#
# COMPACT_ATOMS: atom_id res chain seq x y z
N MET A 1 -23.35 -57.11 -85.38
CA MET A 1 -22.35 -56.05 -85.70
C MET A 1 -21.97 -55.40 -84.39
N PHE A 2 -20.76 -55.28 -84.19
CA PHE A 2 -20.11 -55.02 -82.85
C PHE A 2 -20.29 -53.63 -82.28
N GLY A 3 -20.75 -53.53 -81.02
CA GLY A 3 -20.76 -52.35 -80.22
C GLY A 3 -19.69 -52.38 -79.14
N VAL A 4 -18.80 -51.41 -79.17
CA VAL A 4 -17.71 -51.21 -78.20
C VAL A 4 -18.19 -50.44 -77.00
N ILE A 5 -18.03 -51.01 -75.80
CA ILE A 5 -18.37 -50.38 -74.54
C ILE A 5 -17.10 -49.71 -73.99
N CYS A 6 -17.11 -48.35 -73.92
CA CYS A 6 -16.09 -47.61 -73.24
C CYS A 6 -16.39 -47.51 -71.75
N ALA A 7 -15.52 -48.01 -70.88
CA ALA A 7 -15.58 -47.88 -69.44
C ALA A 7 -14.89 -46.61 -69.01
N ALA A 8 -15.62 -45.66 -68.39
CA ALA A 8 -15.10 -44.44 -67.80
C ALA A 8 -14.64 -44.71 -66.38
N GLY A 9 -13.33 -44.66 -66.17
CA GLY A 9 -12.73 -44.76 -64.82
C GLY A 9 -12.93 -43.46 -63.99
N ARG A 10 -13.64 -43.59 -62.90
CA ARG A 10 -13.76 -42.49 -61.90
C ARG A 10 -12.51 -42.49 -61.02
N LYS A 11 -11.70 -41.45 -61.11
CA LYS A 11 -10.63 -41.17 -60.18
C LYS A 11 -11.18 -40.43 -58.95
N SER A 12 -11.26 -41.12 -57.82
CA SER A 12 -11.60 -40.50 -56.52
C SER A 12 -10.40 -39.74 -55.96
N PHE A 13 -10.44 -38.46 -55.88
CA PHE A 13 -9.48 -37.63 -55.16
C PHE A 13 -9.93 -37.59 -53.69
N ALA A 14 -9.16 -38.27 -52.81
CA ALA A 14 -9.32 -38.11 -51.36
C ALA A 14 -8.55 -36.84 -50.92
N PHE A 15 -9.30 -35.80 -50.51
CA PHE A 15 -8.78 -34.63 -49.85
C PHE A 15 -8.57 -34.96 -48.37
N ALA A 16 -7.29 -35.13 -47.97
CA ALA A 16 -6.93 -35.21 -46.56
C ALA A 16 -6.85 -33.81 -46.00
N ALA A 17 -7.86 -33.37 -45.24
CA ALA A 17 -7.83 -32.13 -44.48
C ALA A 17 -6.98 -32.31 -43.21
N ALA A 18 -5.78 -31.78 -43.17
CA ALA A 18 -4.96 -31.72 -41.98
C ALA A 18 -5.47 -30.60 -41.05
N PHE A 19 -6.16 -30.94 -39.96
CA PHE A 19 -6.50 -30.02 -38.89
C PHE A 19 -5.24 -29.81 -38.02
N ALA A 20 -4.58 -28.65 -38.17
CA ALA A 20 -3.57 -28.18 -37.25
C ALA A 20 -4.25 -27.67 -35.97
N ALA A 21 -4.23 -28.47 -34.90
CA ALA A 21 -4.69 -28.02 -33.59
C ALA A 21 -3.70 -27.02 -33.00
N PHE A 22 -4.02 -25.74 -33.04
CA PHE A 22 -3.29 -24.70 -32.28
C PHE A 22 -3.63 -24.87 -30.78
N ALA A 23 -2.71 -25.43 -30.01
CA ALA A 23 -2.79 -25.40 -28.55
C ALA A 23 -2.49 -24.01 -28.05
N VAL A 24 -3.54 -23.25 -27.70
CA VAL A 24 -3.42 -21.97 -27.02
C VAL A 24 -3.10 -22.27 -25.56
N THR A 25 -1.81 -22.14 -25.19
CA THR A 25 -1.39 -22.22 -23.79
C THR A 25 -1.82 -20.94 -23.09
N TYR A 26 -2.90 -20.98 -22.31
CA TYR A 26 -3.24 -19.93 -21.38
C TYR A 26 -2.19 -19.96 -20.25
N ALA A 27 -1.27 -19.00 -20.24
CA ALA A 27 -0.47 -18.72 -19.07
C ALA A 27 -1.42 -18.23 -17.98
N ALA A 28 -1.62 -19.02 -16.92
CA ALA A 28 -2.35 -18.57 -15.75
C ALA A 28 -1.66 -17.31 -15.22
N PRO A 29 -2.39 -16.23 -14.89
CA PRO A 29 -1.79 -15.06 -14.26
C PRO A 29 -1.12 -15.56 -12.97
N SER A 30 0.20 -15.35 -12.85
CA SER A 30 0.88 -15.57 -11.58
C SER A 30 0.21 -14.66 -10.56
N THR A 31 -0.41 -15.21 -9.54
CA THR A 31 -0.83 -14.45 -8.36
C THR A 31 0.46 -13.91 -7.75
N ALA A 32 0.79 -12.68 -8.07
CA ALA A 32 1.85 -11.97 -7.36
C ALA A 32 1.45 -12.02 -5.89
N ASP A 33 2.31 -12.61 -5.04
CA ASP A 33 2.09 -12.66 -3.59
C ASP A 33 1.71 -11.24 -3.14
N ALA A 34 0.44 -11.08 -2.75
CA ALA A 34 -0.09 -9.80 -2.31
C ALA A 34 0.56 -9.49 -0.96
N ALA A 35 1.63 -8.70 -0.98
CA ALA A 35 2.26 -8.22 0.23
C ALA A 35 1.36 -7.17 0.89
N GLU A 36 1.43 -7.08 2.21
CA GLU A 36 0.80 -6.02 2.99
C GLU A 36 1.88 -5.24 3.74
N ILE A 37 1.72 -3.93 3.82
CA ILE A 37 2.50 -3.09 4.72
C ILE A 37 1.64 -2.77 5.93
N ILE A 38 2.22 -3.00 7.11
CA ILE A 38 1.60 -2.76 8.41
C ILE A 38 2.37 -1.63 9.07
N VAL A 39 1.73 -0.48 9.26
CA VAL A 39 2.27 0.62 10.06
C VAL A 39 1.63 0.54 11.44
N THR A 40 2.45 0.38 12.48
CA THR A 40 1.97 0.34 13.87
C THR A 40 2.40 1.61 14.58
N VAL A 41 1.46 2.51 14.87
CA VAL A 41 1.69 3.68 15.72
C VAL A 41 1.73 3.22 17.17
N LYS A 42 2.92 3.21 17.75
CA LYS A 42 3.18 2.74 19.12
C LYS A 42 2.79 3.77 20.17
N LYS A 43 3.18 5.00 19.91
CA LYS A 43 3.02 6.11 20.85
C LYS A 43 3.01 7.42 20.07
N PHE A 44 2.25 8.39 20.55
CA PHE A 44 2.44 9.78 20.20
C PHE A 44 2.22 10.67 21.43
N HIS A 45 2.80 11.88 21.39
CA HIS A 45 2.69 12.90 22.41
C HIS A 45 2.52 14.25 21.74
N ALA A 46 1.40 14.91 21.97
CA ALA A 46 1.17 16.27 21.53
C ALA A 46 2.09 17.20 22.33
N LEU A 47 2.93 17.97 21.64
CA LEU A 47 3.92 18.88 22.21
C LEU A 47 3.39 20.31 22.33
N ASP A 48 2.37 20.63 21.56
CA ASP A 48 1.59 21.85 21.64
C ASP A 48 0.12 21.48 21.89
N LYS A 49 -0.65 22.39 22.48
CA LYS A 49 -2.10 22.23 22.55
C LYS A 49 -2.66 22.19 21.13
N ALA A 50 -3.35 21.11 20.79
CA ALA A 50 -4.03 20.96 19.51
C ALA A 50 -5.18 21.99 19.40
N ASP A 51 -5.87 22.19 20.50
CA ASP A 51 -6.97 23.12 20.64
C ASP A 51 -6.77 24.06 21.85
N GLU A 52 -7.18 25.32 21.74
CA GLU A 52 -7.09 26.27 22.86
C GLU A 52 -8.07 25.93 24.00
N LEU A 53 -9.10 25.12 23.73
CA LEU A 53 -10.24 24.86 24.60
C LEU A 53 -10.40 23.41 25.06
N SER A 54 -9.76 22.43 24.39
CA SER A 54 -9.87 21.01 24.73
C SER A 54 -8.58 20.25 24.51
N ALA A 55 -8.47 19.07 25.13
CA ALA A 55 -7.50 18.06 24.69
C ALA A 55 -7.99 17.51 23.33
N GLY A 56 -7.10 17.46 22.33
CA GLY A 56 -7.47 17.09 20.95
C GLY A 56 -8.03 15.68 20.79
N ASP A 57 -8.70 15.46 19.69
CA ASP A 57 -9.30 14.21 19.25
C ASP A 57 -8.45 13.60 18.12
N PHE A 58 -7.54 12.70 18.44
CA PHE A 58 -6.49 12.26 17.54
C PHE A 58 -6.79 10.95 16.84
N PHE A 59 -6.45 10.88 15.55
CA PHE A 59 -6.37 9.63 14.80
C PHE A 59 -5.18 9.64 13.85
N ALA A 60 -4.72 8.45 13.47
CA ALA A 60 -3.69 8.29 12.45
C ALA A 60 -4.30 7.89 11.11
N ARG A 61 -3.72 8.39 10.03
CA ARG A 61 -4.02 7.99 8.66
C ARG A 61 -2.73 7.51 8.00
N VAL A 62 -2.79 6.33 7.39
CA VAL A 62 -1.73 5.81 6.52
C VAL A 62 -2.24 5.75 5.09
N ARG A 63 -1.46 6.25 4.14
CA ARG A 63 -1.70 6.08 2.71
C ARG A 63 -0.58 5.27 2.09
N ILE A 64 -0.93 4.29 1.24
CA ILE A 64 0.02 3.47 0.49
C ILE A 64 -0.47 3.38 -0.94
N ASN A 65 0.32 3.85 -1.89
CA ASN A 65 -0.01 3.84 -3.32
C ASN A 65 -1.43 4.38 -3.61
N GLY A 66 -1.85 5.43 -2.92
CA GLY A 66 -3.17 6.08 -3.09
C GLY A 66 -4.33 5.47 -2.30
N LYS A 67 -4.16 4.30 -1.66
CA LYS A 67 -5.15 3.74 -0.72
C LYS A 67 -4.90 4.27 0.68
N ALA A 68 -5.95 4.40 1.49
CA ALA A 68 -5.85 4.90 2.86
C ALA A 68 -6.47 3.93 3.88
N ALA A 69 -5.86 3.89 5.07
CA ALA A 69 -6.39 3.28 6.28
C ALA A 69 -6.37 4.31 7.41
N PHE A 70 -7.32 4.20 8.33
CA PHE A 70 -7.50 5.10 9.45
C PHE A 70 -7.52 4.30 10.75
N SER A 71 -6.96 4.87 11.82
CA SER A 71 -7.07 4.32 13.15
C SER A 71 -8.43 4.68 13.78
N PRO A 72 -8.79 4.04 14.90
CA PRO A 72 -9.77 4.61 15.82
C PRO A 72 -9.33 5.99 16.31
N GLU A 73 -10.29 6.79 16.76
CA GLU A 73 -10.09 8.09 17.37
C GLU A 73 -9.81 7.93 18.87
N LEU A 74 -8.93 8.76 19.42
CA LEU A 74 -8.65 8.86 20.85
C LEU A 74 -8.79 10.31 21.29
N THR A 75 -9.48 10.50 22.41
CA THR A 75 -9.86 11.82 22.91
C THR A 75 -9.31 12.08 24.31
N GLY A 76 -9.12 13.34 24.64
CA GLY A 76 -9.00 13.80 26.02
C GLY A 76 -7.63 13.62 26.68
N GLN A 77 -6.55 13.35 25.96
CA GLN A 77 -5.20 13.24 26.49
C GLN A 77 -4.17 13.86 25.55
N GLU A 78 -2.98 14.18 26.07
CA GLU A 78 -1.85 14.67 25.26
C GLU A 78 -0.86 13.57 24.89
N GLU A 79 -0.86 12.46 25.61
CA GLU A 79 0.03 11.32 25.40
C GLU A 79 -0.75 10.02 25.30
N PHE A 80 -0.50 9.28 24.23
CA PHE A 80 -1.16 8.01 23.94
C PHE A 80 -0.15 6.94 23.52
N ALA A 81 -0.43 5.70 23.94
CA ALA A 81 0.29 4.50 23.48
C ALA A 81 -0.71 3.49 22.86
N PRO A 82 -1.36 3.85 21.75
CA PRO A 82 -2.52 3.13 21.23
C PRO A 82 -2.18 1.78 20.59
N ASN A 83 -0.95 1.59 20.13
CA ASN A 83 -0.55 0.45 19.30
C ASN A 83 -1.48 0.22 18.08
N TRP A 84 -1.89 1.29 17.43
CA TRP A 84 -2.74 1.23 16.24
C TRP A 84 -2.03 0.54 15.08
N LYS A 85 -2.63 -0.53 14.57
CA LYS A 85 -2.16 -1.24 13.38
C LYS A 85 -2.99 -0.82 12.17
N LEU A 86 -2.35 -0.18 11.21
CA LEU A 86 -2.94 0.21 9.93
C LEU A 86 -2.31 -0.63 8.83
N THR A 87 -3.12 -1.50 8.22
CA THR A 87 -2.68 -2.46 7.21
C THR A 87 -3.24 -2.10 5.85
N LEU A 88 -2.39 -2.07 4.84
CA LEU A 88 -2.79 -1.81 3.46
C LEU A 88 -2.05 -2.72 2.48
N PRO A 89 -2.73 -3.14 1.40
CA PRO A 89 -2.09 -3.94 0.36
C PRO A 89 -0.97 -3.15 -0.33
N ALA A 90 0.12 -3.84 -0.61
CA ALA A 90 1.33 -3.32 -1.21
C ALA A 90 1.70 -4.09 -2.48
N LYS A 91 2.39 -3.41 -3.40
CA LYS A 91 3.02 -4.05 -4.56
C LYS A 91 4.39 -4.61 -4.18
N SER A 92 4.88 -5.57 -4.94
CA SER A 92 6.25 -6.07 -4.79
C SER A 92 7.28 -4.97 -5.11
N GLY A 93 8.27 -4.77 -4.26
CA GLY A 93 9.30 -3.74 -4.36
C GLY A 93 8.92 -2.44 -3.63
N LYS A 94 9.29 -1.29 -4.18
CA LYS A 94 9.12 0.01 -3.52
C LYS A 94 7.68 0.50 -3.53
N ASN A 95 7.21 0.93 -2.37
CA ASN A 95 5.88 1.49 -2.11
C ASN A 95 6.04 2.85 -1.42
N GLU A 96 5.33 3.84 -1.91
CA GLU A 96 5.24 5.15 -1.27
C GLU A 96 4.25 5.09 -0.11
N VAL A 97 4.66 5.56 1.04
CA VAL A 97 3.88 5.58 2.28
C VAL A 97 3.85 6.99 2.82
N ASN A 98 2.66 7.44 3.16
CA ASN A 98 2.44 8.70 3.88
C ASN A 98 1.76 8.37 5.21
N LEU A 99 2.33 8.84 6.32
CA LEU A 99 1.76 8.75 7.66
C LEU A 99 1.43 10.14 8.16
N SER A 100 0.15 10.34 8.50
CA SER A 100 -0.38 11.58 9.10
C SER A 100 -0.91 11.30 10.50
N LEU A 101 -0.71 12.24 11.42
CA LEU A 101 -1.46 12.35 12.67
C LEU A 101 -2.41 13.54 12.51
N ILE A 102 -3.67 13.36 12.87
CA ILE A 102 -4.74 14.33 12.60
C ILE A 102 -5.51 14.58 13.89
N ASP A 103 -5.76 15.84 14.17
CA ASP A 103 -6.72 16.30 15.16
C ASP A 103 -8.07 16.49 14.47
N LYS A 104 -9.09 15.83 14.97
CA LYS A 104 -10.43 15.86 14.39
C LYS A 104 -11.22 17.02 14.98
N ASP A 105 -11.58 17.94 14.14
CA ASP A 105 -12.39 19.09 14.48
C ASP A 105 -13.82 18.98 13.92
N VAL A 106 -14.74 19.70 14.55
CA VAL A 106 -16.15 19.77 14.09
C VAL A 106 -16.28 20.37 12.69
N SER A 107 -15.35 21.25 12.32
CA SER A 107 -15.40 22.00 11.06
C SER A 107 -14.45 21.45 9.99
N VAL A 108 -13.17 21.38 10.29
CA VAL A 108 -12.11 20.91 9.40
C VAL A 108 -11.03 20.21 10.22
N ASP A 109 -10.71 18.97 9.86
CA ASP A 109 -9.64 18.23 10.51
C ASP A 109 -8.27 18.92 10.33
N ASP A 110 -7.53 19.06 11.41
CA ASP A 110 -6.23 19.71 11.42
C ASP A 110 -5.07 18.71 11.41
N PRO A 111 -4.17 18.77 10.42
CA PRO A 111 -2.98 17.94 10.43
C PRO A 111 -2.01 18.39 11.53
N ILE A 112 -1.61 17.46 12.38
CA ILE A 112 -0.61 17.64 13.42
C ILE A 112 0.78 17.51 12.82
N ASP A 113 1.68 18.43 13.16
CA ASP A 113 3.05 18.38 12.67
C ASP A 113 3.87 17.29 13.38
N ILE A 114 4.26 16.26 12.62
CA ILE A 114 5.15 15.17 13.02
C ILE A 114 6.44 15.15 12.19
N ASN A 115 6.68 16.18 11.37
CA ASN A 115 7.79 16.27 10.42
C ASN A 115 8.74 17.41 10.80
N ARG A 116 10.04 17.17 10.64
CA ARG A 116 11.07 18.19 10.82
C ARG A 116 11.22 19.16 9.66
N LEU A 117 10.69 18.78 8.48
CA LEU A 117 10.84 19.61 7.29
C LEU A 117 9.82 20.75 7.31
N PRO A 118 10.26 22.01 7.11
CA PRO A 118 9.35 23.14 7.05
C PRO A 118 8.23 22.94 6.02
N SER A 119 7.02 23.36 6.37
CA SER A 119 5.82 23.26 5.53
C SER A 119 5.35 21.85 5.21
N LYS A 120 5.90 20.81 5.86
CA LYS A 120 5.45 19.43 5.77
C LYS A 120 5.05 18.94 7.16
N ARG A 121 3.82 18.54 7.34
CA ARG A 121 3.32 18.00 8.60
C ARG A 121 3.35 16.48 8.67
N ASP A 122 3.13 15.83 7.53
CA ASP A 122 3.07 14.37 7.38
C ASP A 122 4.46 13.78 7.12
N LEU A 123 4.63 12.50 7.42
CA LEU A 123 5.83 11.74 7.10
C LEU A 123 5.66 11.01 5.77
N ASP A 124 6.49 11.36 4.78
CA ASP A 124 6.58 10.66 3.51
C ASP A 124 7.82 9.77 3.51
N PHE A 125 7.67 8.49 3.22
CA PHE A 125 8.75 7.53 3.15
C PHE A 125 8.44 6.39 2.18
N THR A 126 9.47 5.61 1.83
CA THR A 126 9.35 4.46 0.94
C THR A 126 9.62 3.17 1.69
N VAL A 127 8.83 2.15 1.44
CA VAL A 127 9.02 0.79 1.97
C VAL A 127 9.25 -0.17 0.81
N ASP A 128 10.39 -0.85 0.81
CA ASP A 128 10.67 -1.93 -0.13
C ASP A 128 10.25 -3.27 0.49
N THR A 129 9.17 -3.86 -0.03
CA THR A 129 8.61 -5.12 0.48
C THR A 129 9.49 -6.34 0.25
N ARG A 130 10.49 -6.28 -0.64
CA ARG A 130 11.44 -7.38 -0.90
C ARG A 130 12.57 -7.41 0.12
N SER A 131 13.14 -6.25 0.40
CA SER A 131 14.30 -6.09 1.29
C SER A 131 13.93 -5.67 2.71
N CYS A 132 12.66 -5.33 2.95
CA CYS A 132 12.18 -4.76 4.21
C CYS A 132 12.96 -3.50 4.63
N ARG A 133 13.26 -2.65 3.64
CA ARG A 133 14.02 -1.42 3.80
C ARG A 133 13.11 -0.22 3.76
N ILE A 134 13.31 0.71 4.69
CA ILE A 134 12.53 1.93 4.84
C ILE A 134 13.46 3.11 4.60
N GLU A 135 13.14 3.94 3.61
CA GLU A 135 13.91 5.09 3.15
C GLU A 135 13.03 6.35 3.14
N GLY A 136 13.62 7.53 3.18
CA GLY A 136 12.93 8.83 3.21
C GLY A 136 13.21 9.63 4.48
N PHE A 137 13.99 9.06 5.40
CA PHE A 137 14.54 9.73 6.57
C PHE A 137 16.05 9.96 6.41
N ALA A 138 16.66 10.73 7.31
CA ALA A 138 18.12 10.90 7.33
C ALA A 138 18.86 9.55 7.44
N GLU A 139 18.23 8.58 8.08
CA GLU A 139 18.71 7.23 8.29
C GLU A 139 17.83 6.22 7.54
N THR A 140 18.39 5.08 7.18
CA THR A 140 17.66 3.95 6.64
C THR A 140 17.28 2.99 7.76
N TYR A 141 16.01 2.55 7.78
CA TYR A 141 15.49 1.59 8.75
C TYR A 141 15.17 0.26 8.08
N LYS A 142 15.00 -0.77 8.92
CA LYS A 142 14.45 -2.08 8.54
C LYS A 142 13.10 -2.30 9.22
N CYS A 143 12.30 -3.22 8.69
CA CYS A 143 11.06 -3.62 9.33
C CYS A 143 11.25 -4.03 10.79
N GLY A 144 10.26 -3.73 11.62
CA GLY A 144 10.27 -3.98 13.06
C GLY A 144 11.06 -2.97 13.88
N GLN A 145 11.91 -2.14 13.26
CA GLN A 145 12.61 -1.08 13.99
C GLN A 145 11.64 0.05 14.34
N THR A 146 11.80 0.57 15.56
CA THR A 146 11.04 1.75 15.98
C THR A 146 11.64 3.00 15.39
N ILE A 147 10.81 3.78 14.71
CA ILE A 147 11.13 5.08 14.13
C ILE A 147 10.43 6.13 14.98
N THR A 148 11.19 7.11 15.48
CA THR A 148 10.65 8.24 16.23
C THR A 148 10.88 9.54 15.48
N ARG A 149 9.84 10.35 15.36
CA ARG A 149 9.87 11.66 14.70
C ARG A 149 9.10 12.67 15.54
N ALA A 150 9.42 13.95 15.36
CA ALA A 150 8.71 15.05 16.00
C ALA A 150 8.65 16.22 15.04
N GLY A 151 7.55 16.94 15.06
CA GLY A 151 7.38 18.20 14.37
C GLY A 151 8.14 19.35 15.05
N GLU A 152 8.35 20.41 14.30
CA GLU A 152 9.02 21.64 14.77
C GLU A 152 8.12 22.88 14.67
N GLU A 153 7.04 22.80 13.89
CA GLU A 153 6.08 23.91 13.69
C GLU A 153 4.92 23.85 14.70
N LYS A 154 3.97 24.80 14.59
CA LYS A 154 2.75 24.84 15.44
C LYS A 154 1.92 23.57 15.29
N LYS A 155 1.20 23.21 16.34
CA LYS A 155 0.43 21.96 16.46
C LYS A 155 1.33 20.73 16.24
N LYS A 156 2.46 20.69 16.94
CA LYS A 156 3.46 19.64 16.81
C LYS A 156 3.24 18.50 17.79
N ALA A 157 3.63 17.31 17.34
CA ALA A 157 3.69 16.11 18.18
C ALA A 157 4.97 15.31 17.92
N SER A 158 5.35 14.49 18.88
CA SER A 158 6.26 13.38 18.65
C SER A 158 5.46 12.12 18.38
N ILE A 159 5.93 11.28 17.46
CA ILE A 159 5.33 10.00 17.11
C ILE A 159 6.38 8.90 17.05
N SER A 160 6.06 7.73 17.59
CA SER A 160 6.89 6.53 17.48
C SER A 160 6.08 5.42 16.81
N PHE A 161 6.63 4.81 15.76
CA PHE A 161 5.96 3.78 14.98
C PHE A 161 6.93 2.72 14.47
N THR A 162 6.40 1.56 14.09
CA THR A 162 7.11 0.52 13.34
C THR A 162 6.44 0.29 12.00
N VAL A 163 7.19 -0.24 11.07
CA VAL A 163 6.68 -0.70 9.77
C VAL A 163 7.07 -2.15 9.60
N ASP A 164 6.11 -2.99 9.22
CA ASP A 164 6.31 -4.41 8.94
C ASP A 164 5.73 -4.76 7.57
N VAL A 165 6.19 -5.88 7.00
CA VAL A 165 5.72 -6.43 5.73
C VAL A 165 5.23 -7.85 6.00
N ALA A 166 3.95 -8.11 5.72
CA ALA A 166 3.36 -9.44 5.68
C ALA A 166 3.27 -9.95 4.23
N LYS A 167 3.41 -11.27 4.07
CA LYS A 167 3.28 -11.98 2.79
C LYS A 167 2.22 -13.05 2.90
#